data_7477d0c370ae4dc3f9bd2266adb11c16
#
_entry.id   7477d0c370ae4dc3f9bd2266adb11c16
#
_cell.length_a   1.000
_cell.length_b   1.000
_cell.length_c   1.000
_cell.angle_alpha   90.00
_cell.angle_beta   90.00
_cell.angle_gamma   90.00
#
_symmetry.space_group_name_H-M   'P 1'
#
loop_
_entity.id
_entity.type
_entity.pdbx_description
1 polymer ?
#
loop_
_entity_poly.entity_id
_entity_poly.type
_entity_poly.pdbx_seq_one_letter_code
_entity_poly.pdbx_strand_id
1 'polypeptide(L)'
;MRGPKAALLSLSTEEREAVEKLVRRHSTPQQLVLRGRIVLGAAEGKGKSEIAREVGLGVDRVREWRMRWIGLQAASLSELPVEERLSDLPRPGRPSEISAEQICQMVAMACEQPKERPISHWTGREIADEVERRGIIKHISPRHASRLVKKGISSRT
;
A
#
# COMPACT_ATOMS: atom_id res chain seq x y z
N MET A 1 -1.70 -38.58 -14.93
CA MET A 1 -1.93 -37.32 -15.68
C MET A 1 -0.90 -36.27 -15.27
N ARG A 2 -0.12 -35.80 -16.20
CA ARG A 2 0.73 -34.66 -15.95
C ARG A 2 -0.16 -33.39 -15.97
N GLY A 3 -0.20 -32.65 -14.89
CA GLY A 3 -0.90 -31.37 -14.83
C GLY A 3 -0.37 -30.36 -15.86
N PRO A 4 -1.11 -29.29 -16.15
CA PRO A 4 -0.70 -28.30 -17.12
C PRO A 4 0.70 -27.76 -16.81
N LYS A 5 1.55 -27.67 -17.83
CA LYS A 5 2.90 -27.12 -17.69
C LYS A 5 2.81 -25.71 -17.10
N ALA A 6 3.61 -25.45 -16.09
CA ALA A 6 3.67 -24.12 -15.51
C ALA A 6 4.10 -23.11 -16.58
N ALA A 7 3.47 -21.93 -16.59
CA ALA A 7 3.82 -20.85 -17.49
C ALA A 7 5.33 -20.57 -17.40
N LEU A 8 5.99 -20.47 -18.54
CA LEU A 8 7.40 -20.15 -18.63
C LEU A 8 7.63 -18.69 -18.21
N LEU A 9 8.50 -18.48 -17.24
CA LEU A 9 8.97 -17.17 -16.87
C LEU A 9 10.37 -17.00 -17.47
N SER A 10 10.56 -15.98 -18.29
CA SER A 10 11.85 -15.60 -18.84
C SER A 10 12.21 -14.19 -18.36
N LEU A 11 13.48 -13.98 -18.05
CA LEU A 11 14.00 -12.67 -17.65
C LEU A 11 14.92 -12.14 -18.76
N SER A 12 14.77 -10.85 -19.08
CA SER A 12 15.78 -10.14 -19.85
C SER A 12 17.06 -10.02 -19.02
N THR A 13 18.18 -9.71 -19.67
CA THR A 13 19.46 -9.47 -18.97
C THR A 13 19.32 -8.38 -17.92
N GLU A 14 18.65 -7.27 -18.27
CA GLU A 14 18.40 -6.15 -17.36
C GLU A 14 17.51 -6.54 -16.16
N GLU A 15 16.45 -7.28 -16.40
CA GLU A 15 15.56 -7.79 -15.34
C GLU A 15 16.30 -8.71 -14.39
N ARG A 16 17.10 -9.63 -14.93
CA ARG A 16 17.91 -10.57 -14.13
C ARG A 16 18.89 -9.83 -13.24
N GLU A 17 19.66 -8.90 -13.80
CA GLU A 17 20.64 -8.10 -13.05
C GLU A 17 19.96 -7.28 -11.96
N ALA A 18 18.82 -6.67 -12.26
CA ALA A 18 18.06 -5.87 -11.31
C ALA A 18 17.53 -6.72 -10.13
N VAL A 19 16.99 -7.91 -10.40
CA VAL A 19 16.52 -8.84 -9.37
C VAL A 19 17.68 -9.38 -8.53
N GLU A 20 18.78 -9.78 -9.15
CA GLU A 20 19.97 -10.25 -8.45
C GLU A 20 20.57 -9.17 -7.54
N LYS A 21 20.64 -7.93 -8.01
CA LYS A 21 21.09 -6.78 -7.22
C LYS A 21 20.19 -6.56 -6.01
N LEU A 22 18.88 -6.63 -6.18
CA LEU A 22 17.91 -6.52 -5.10
C LEU A 22 18.11 -7.61 -4.04
N VAL A 23 18.28 -8.86 -4.47
CA VAL A 23 18.45 -10.01 -3.57
C VAL A 23 19.77 -9.93 -2.78
N ARG A 24 20.83 -9.41 -3.37
CA ARG A 24 22.16 -9.27 -2.72
C ARG A 24 22.28 -8.10 -1.77
N ARG A 25 21.43 -7.10 -1.91
CA ARG A 25 21.49 -5.85 -1.13
C ARG A 25 21.08 -6.09 0.33
N HIS A 26 21.94 -5.74 1.29
CA HIS A 26 21.71 -5.91 2.72
C HIS A 26 20.47 -5.18 3.26
N SER A 27 20.14 -4.02 2.69
CA SER A 27 19.02 -3.21 3.12
C SER A 27 17.66 -3.65 2.54
N THR A 28 17.62 -4.69 1.71
CA THR A 28 16.39 -5.18 1.11
C THR A 28 15.55 -5.91 2.16
N PRO A 29 14.25 -5.55 2.31
CA PRO A 29 13.35 -6.30 3.18
C PRO A 29 13.32 -7.79 2.82
N GLN A 30 13.31 -8.66 3.84
CA GLN A 30 13.35 -10.11 3.66
C GLN A 30 12.26 -10.64 2.72
N GLN A 31 11.07 -10.06 2.76
CA GLN A 31 9.98 -10.45 1.86
C GLN A 31 10.33 -10.23 0.39
N LEU A 32 10.96 -9.11 0.06
CA LEU A 32 11.38 -8.82 -1.31
C LEU A 32 12.50 -9.77 -1.77
N VAL A 33 13.41 -10.12 -0.87
CA VAL A 33 14.47 -11.11 -1.15
C VAL A 33 13.88 -12.47 -1.50
N LEU A 34 12.91 -12.96 -0.72
CA LEU A 34 12.25 -14.23 -0.98
C LEU A 34 11.49 -14.22 -2.31
N ARG A 35 10.77 -13.15 -2.59
CA ARG A 35 10.04 -12.97 -3.86
C ARG A 35 10.99 -12.87 -5.05
N GLY A 36 12.11 -12.17 -4.91
CA GLY A 36 13.16 -12.13 -5.92
C GLY A 36 13.77 -13.50 -6.21
N ARG A 37 14.01 -14.32 -5.19
CA ARG A 37 14.46 -15.69 -5.34
C ARG A 37 13.44 -16.58 -6.07
N ILE A 38 12.15 -16.37 -5.84
CA ILE A 38 11.08 -17.07 -6.57
C ILE A 38 11.18 -16.78 -8.07
N VAL A 39 11.33 -15.51 -8.43
CA VAL A 39 11.44 -15.07 -9.83
C VAL A 39 12.70 -15.65 -10.49
N LEU A 40 13.85 -15.56 -9.82
CA LEU A 40 15.11 -16.13 -10.33
C LEU A 40 15.03 -17.65 -10.50
N GLY A 41 14.50 -18.37 -9.52
CA GLY A 41 14.31 -19.81 -9.59
C GLY A 41 13.36 -20.23 -10.73
N ALA A 42 12.29 -19.50 -10.94
CA ALA A 42 11.37 -19.73 -12.04
C ALA A 42 12.03 -19.48 -13.41
N ALA A 43 12.87 -18.47 -13.53
CA ALA A 43 13.64 -18.18 -14.75
C ALA A 43 14.70 -19.26 -15.05
N GLU A 44 15.23 -19.92 -14.02
CA GLU A 44 16.14 -21.06 -14.14
C GLU A 44 15.43 -22.37 -14.53
N GLY A 45 14.11 -22.37 -14.62
CA GLY A 45 13.31 -23.53 -14.99
C GLY A 45 12.95 -24.45 -13.82
N LYS A 46 13.19 -24.03 -12.57
CA LYS A 46 12.84 -24.81 -11.38
C LYS A 46 11.32 -24.97 -11.23
N GLY A 47 10.90 -26.11 -10.73
CA GLY A 47 9.50 -26.38 -10.42
C GLY A 47 8.99 -25.61 -9.20
N LYS A 48 7.67 -25.38 -9.13
CA LYS A 48 7.03 -24.67 -8.01
C LYS A 48 7.37 -25.28 -6.65
N SER A 49 7.34 -26.60 -6.55
CA SER A 49 7.63 -27.31 -5.30
C SER A 49 9.09 -27.21 -4.89
N GLU A 50 10.00 -27.18 -5.85
CA GLU A 50 11.44 -27.00 -5.61
C GLU A 50 11.73 -25.60 -5.08
N ILE A 51 11.19 -24.57 -5.75
CA ILE A 51 11.31 -23.18 -5.31
C ILE A 51 10.71 -22.99 -3.90
N ALA A 52 9.52 -23.56 -3.66
CA ALA A 52 8.84 -23.47 -2.36
C ALA A 52 9.73 -24.04 -1.22
N ARG A 53 10.41 -25.14 -1.46
CA ARG A 53 11.36 -25.72 -0.48
C ARG A 53 12.58 -24.83 -0.26
N GLU A 54 13.14 -24.26 -1.33
CA GLU A 54 14.31 -23.40 -1.24
C GLU A 54 14.04 -22.09 -0.49
N VAL A 55 12.88 -21.47 -0.72
CA VAL A 55 12.51 -20.20 -0.09
C VAL A 55 11.75 -20.34 1.23
N GLY A 56 11.30 -21.55 1.56
CA GLY A 56 10.53 -21.79 2.79
C GLY A 56 9.10 -21.24 2.74
N LEU A 57 8.50 -21.13 1.56
CA LEU A 57 7.13 -20.65 1.35
C LEU A 57 6.24 -21.77 0.78
N GLY A 58 4.92 -21.58 0.89
CA GLY A 58 3.96 -22.51 0.27
C GLY A 58 3.98 -22.42 -1.27
N VAL A 59 3.63 -23.51 -1.93
CA VAL A 59 3.58 -23.63 -3.41
C VAL A 59 2.61 -22.59 -4.01
N ASP A 60 1.51 -22.29 -3.35
CA ASP A 60 0.55 -21.29 -3.82
C ASP A 60 1.14 -19.89 -3.84
N ARG A 61 1.95 -19.52 -2.85
CA ARG A 61 2.70 -18.26 -2.81
C ARG A 61 3.72 -18.17 -3.95
N VAL A 62 4.42 -19.25 -4.22
CA VAL A 62 5.36 -19.31 -5.35
C VAL A 62 4.62 -19.09 -6.67
N ARG A 63 3.48 -19.76 -6.84
CA ARG A 63 2.61 -19.60 -8.01
C ARG A 63 2.11 -18.15 -8.16
N GLU A 64 1.63 -17.56 -7.09
CA GLU A 64 1.12 -16.18 -7.06
C GLU A 64 2.18 -15.18 -7.54
N TRP A 65 3.37 -15.20 -6.97
CA TRP A 65 4.44 -14.28 -7.34
C TRP A 65 4.99 -14.50 -8.73
N ARG A 66 5.06 -15.74 -9.18
CA ARG A 66 5.43 -16.08 -10.53
C ARG A 66 4.43 -15.53 -11.55
N MET A 67 3.15 -15.77 -11.35
CA MET A 67 2.09 -15.25 -12.24
C MET A 67 2.02 -13.73 -12.25
N ARG A 68 2.21 -13.11 -11.08
CA ARG A 68 2.24 -11.65 -10.97
C ARG A 68 3.40 -11.05 -11.74
N TRP A 69 4.59 -11.62 -11.64
CA TRP A 69 5.73 -11.15 -12.42
C TRP A 69 5.46 -11.22 -13.91
N ILE A 70 4.96 -12.36 -14.40
CA ILE A 70 4.61 -12.55 -15.80
C ILE A 70 3.61 -11.49 -16.28
N GLY A 71 2.59 -11.21 -15.49
CA GLY A 71 1.59 -10.18 -15.79
C GLY A 71 2.14 -8.76 -15.83
N LEU A 72 3.23 -8.48 -15.13
CA LEU A 72 3.85 -7.15 -15.06
C LEU A 72 5.01 -6.94 -16.04
N GLN A 73 5.43 -7.99 -16.76
CA GLN A 73 6.57 -7.92 -17.69
C GLN A 73 6.33 -7.02 -18.91
N ALA A 74 5.07 -6.71 -19.24
CA ALA A 74 4.73 -5.78 -20.31
C ALA A 74 5.21 -4.34 -20.02
N ALA A 75 5.31 -3.95 -18.75
CA ALA A 75 5.86 -2.67 -18.35
C ALA A 75 7.39 -2.71 -18.35
N SER A 76 8.04 -1.61 -18.76
CA SER A 76 9.49 -1.49 -18.70
C SER A 76 9.98 -1.34 -17.24
N LEU A 77 11.26 -1.60 -16.98
CA LEU A 77 11.85 -1.40 -15.65
C LEU A 77 11.88 0.09 -15.24
N SER A 78 11.90 1.00 -16.21
CA SER A 78 11.82 2.44 -15.95
C SER A 78 10.41 2.88 -15.50
N GLU A 79 9.38 2.22 -16.00
CA GLU A 79 7.98 2.48 -15.64
C GLU A 79 7.61 1.77 -14.33
N LEU A 80 8.05 0.53 -14.17
CA LEU A 80 7.75 -0.29 -13.00
C LEU A 80 9.02 -1.01 -12.50
N PRO A 81 9.76 -0.41 -11.58
CA PRO A 81 10.98 -0.99 -11.02
C PRO A 81 10.73 -2.35 -10.34
N VAL A 82 11.78 -3.15 -10.25
CA VAL A 82 11.72 -4.50 -9.62
C VAL A 82 11.17 -4.43 -8.20
N GLU A 83 11.54 -3.44 -7.42
CA GLU A 83 11.06 -3.26 -6.04
C GLU A 83 9.54 -3.11 -5.99
N GLU A 84 8.95 -2.35 -6.91
CA GLU A 84 7.49 -2.17 -7.00
C GLU A 84 6.78 -3.43 -7.50
N ARG A 85 7.38 -4.16 -8.46
CA ARG A 85 6.85 -5.43 -8.95
C ARG A 85 6.73 -6.48 -7.86
N LEU A 86 7.67 -6.49 -6.92
CA LEU A 86 7.74 -7.45 -5.82
C LEU A 86 7.11 -6.93 -4.51
N SER A 87 6.66 -5.69 -4.47
CA SER A 87 5.98 -5.11 -3.33
C SER A 87 4.51 -5.55 -3.25
N ASP A 88 3.97 -5.53 -2.03
CA ASP A 88 2.54 -5.76 -1.85
C ASP A 88 1.73 -4.62 -2.47
N LEU A 89 0.60 -4.97 -3.08
CA LEU A 89 -0.36 -3.96 -3.53
C LEU A 89 -0.95 -3.25 -2.30
N PRO A 90 -1.20 -1.94 -2.42
CA PRO A 90 -1.90 -1.22 -1.37
C PRO A 90 -3.23 -1.93 -1.08
N ARG A 91 -3.41 -2.36 0.15
CA ARG A 91 -4.68 -2.93 0.57
C ARG A 91 -5.64 -1.80 0.87
N PRO A 92 -6.85 -1.79 0.31
CA PRO A 92 -7.86 -0.88 0.78
C PRO A 92 -8.07 -1.15 2.28
N GLY A 93 -7.74 -0.19 3.11
CA GLY A 93 -8.02 -0.27 4.54
C GLY A 93 -9.53 -0.33 4.80
N ARG A 94 -9.92 -0.38 6.08
CA ARG A 94 -11.32 -0.23 6.44
C ARG A 94 -11.90 0.99 5.73
N PRO A 95 -13.05 0.88 5.05
CA PRO A 95 -13.71 2.03 4.45
C PRO A 95 -13.88 3.14 5.48
N SER A 96 -13.61 4.36 5.09
CA SER A 96 -13.82 5.51 5.98
C SER A 96 -15.31 5.66 6.22
N GLU A 97 -15.72 5.70 7.47
CA GLU A 97 -17.11 6.00 7.86
C GLU A 97 -17.43 7.50 7.69
N ILE A 98 -16.40 8.32 7.51
CA ILE A 98 -16.50 9.75 7.34
C ILE A 98 -16.22 10.08 5.88
N SER A 99 -17.17 10.71 5.21
CA SER A 99 -17.05 11.08 3.80
C SER A 99 -16.11 12.28 3.61
N ALA A 100 -15.60 12.44 2.39
CA ALA A 100 -14.80 13.62 2.02
C ALA A 100 -15.58 14.93 2.21
N GLU A 101 -16.87 14.92 1.94
CA GLU A 101 -17.77 16.06 2.14
C GLU A 101 -17.85 16.45 3.62
N GLN A 102 -18.03 15.48 4.51
CA GLN A 102 -18.03 15.72 5.95
C GLN A 102 -16.70 16.30 6.43
N ILE A 103 -15.58 15.83 5.91
CA ILE A 103 -14.25 16.39 6.23
C ILE A 103 -14.14 17.82 5.74
N CYS A 104 -14.61 18.13 4.53
CA CYS A 104 -14.66 19.51 4.03
C CYS A 104 -15.51 20.44 4.90
N GLN A 105 -16.65 19.96 5.37
CA GLN A 105 -17.51 20.73 6.30
C GLN A 105 -16.79 20.97 7.64
N MET A 106 -16.09 19.98 8.18
CA MET A 106 -15.28 20.13 9.39
C MET A 106 -14.17 21.16 9.23
N VAL A 107 -13.45 21.12 8.12
CA VAL A 107 -12.37 22.07 7.82
C VAL A 107 -12.92 23.49 7.65
N ALA A 108 -14.02 23.64 6.93
CA ALA A 108 -14.69 24.93 6.78
C ALA A 108 -15.13 25.52 8.14
N MET A 109 -15.74 24.67 8.98
CA MET A 109 -16.12 25.06 10.34
C MET A 109 -14.92 25.49 11.18
N ALA A 110 -13.82 24.75 11.12
CA ALA A 110 -12.60 25.05 11.87
C ALA A 110 -11.90 26.36 11.40
N CYS A 111 -12.17 26.79 10.17
CA CYS A 111 -11.71 28.08 9.64
C CYS A 111 -12.62 29.24 10.04
N GLU A 112 -13.83 29.01 10.53
CA GLU A 112 -14.71 30.05 11.06
C GLU A 112 -14.27 30.45 12.47
N GLN A 113 -14.34 31.74 12.76
CA GLN A 113 -14.17 32.19 14.13
C GLN A 113 -15.46 31.91 14.93
N PRO A 114 -15.34 31.27 16.11
CA PRO A 114 -16.51 31.02 16.93
C PRO A 114 -17.16 32.36 17.35
N LYS A 115 -18.43 32.52 16.99
CA LYS A 115 -19.17 33.78 17.26
C LYS A 115 -19.39 34.05 18.74
N GLU A 116 -19.31 33.04 19.57
CA GLU A 116 -19.69 33.12 20.99
C GLU A 116 -18.52 33.11 21.98
N ARG A 117 -17.28 32.83 21.51
CA ARG A 117 -16.08 32.80 22.35
C ARG A 117 -14.88 33.35 21.60
N PRO A 118 -14.10 34.27 22.17
CA PRO A 118 -12.84 34.72 21.57
C PRO A 118 -11.76 33.63 21.78
N ILE A 119 -11.77 32.58 20.95
CA ILE A 119 -10.75 31.53 20.98
C ILE A 119 -9.76 31.78 19.84
N SER A 120 -8.49 31.75 20.14
CA SER A 120 -7.46 31.95 19.14
C SER A 120 -7.30 30.71 18.22
N HIS A 121 -7.74 29.54 18.65
CA HIS A 121 -7.70 28.30 17.86
C HIS A 121 -8.66 27.26 18.46
N TRP A 122 -9.12 26.37 17.58
CA TRP A 122 -9.98 25.26 17.98
C TRP A 122 -9.17 24.11 18.61
N THR A 123 -9.56 23.67 19.79
CA THR A 123 -9.05 22.41 20.37
C THR A 123 -9.78 21.22 19.76
N GLY A 124 -9.17 20.02 19.83
CA GLY A 124 -9.80 18.80 19.33
C GLY A 124 -11.16 18.50 19.95
N ARG A 125 -11.35 18.83 21.25
CA ARG A 125 -12.62 18.68 21.96
C ARG A 125 -13.68 19.62 21.42
N GLU A 126 -13.34 20.87 21.26
CA GLU A 126 -14.27 21.88 20.71
C GLU A 126 -14.69 21.55 19.28
N ILE A 127 -13.76 21.07 18.45
CA ILE A 127 -14.07 20.60 17.11
C ILE A 127 -15.07 19.43 17.16
N ALA A 128 -14.82 18.42 18.00
CA ALA A 128 -15.70 17.28 18.14
C ALA A 128 -17.09 17.67 18.61
N ASP A 129 -17.19 18.49 19.65
CA ASP A 129 -18.47 18.98 20.21
C ASP A 129 -19.27 19.79 19.17
N GLU A 130 -18.62 20.67 18.44
CA GLU A 130 -19.27 21.50 17.41
C GLU A 130 -19.72 20.69 16.20
N VAL A 131 -18.92 19.72 15.77
CA VAL A 131 -19.24 18.80 14.67
C VAL A 131 -20.50 17.96 15.00
N GLU A 132 -20.58 17.48 16.22
CA GLU A 132 -21.76 16.75 16.71
C GLU A 132 -22.97 17.68 16.83
N ARG A 133 -22.78 18.88 17.37
CA ARG A 133 -23.84 19.90 17.51
C ARG A 133 -24.44 20.31 16.16
N ARG A 134 -23.62 20.47 15.12
CA ARG A 134 -24.07 20.80 13.76
C ARG A 134 -24.62 19.61 12.99
N GLY A 135 -24.54 18.40 13.55
CA GLY A 135 -25.00 17.16 12.90
C GLY A 135 -24.17 16.73 11.68
N ILE A 136 -22.94 17.21 11.55
CA ILE A 136 -22.03 16.81 10.47
C ILE A 136 -21.64 15.34 10.62
N ILE A 137 -21.30 14.94 11.83
CA ILE A 137 -20.99 13.56 12.22
C ILE A 137 -21.72 13.25 13.51
N LYS A 138 -22.26 12.04 13.62
CA LYS A 138 -23.06 11.64 14.77
C LYS A 138 -22.24 11.49 16.06
N HIS A 139 -21.02 10.99 15.92
CA HIS A 139 -20.06 10.87 17.03
C HIS A 139 -18.62 10.81 16.52
N ILE A 140 -17.74 11.58 17.12
CA ILE A 140 -16.32 11.60 16.79
C ILE A 140 -15.48 11.88 18.03
N SER A 141 -14.34 11.16 18.18
CA SER A 141 -13.41 11.45 19.26
C SER A 141 -12.63 12.75 19.00
N PRO A 142 -12.28 13.52 20.06
CA PRO A 142 -11.48 14.75 19.93
C PRO A 142 -10.18 14.56 19.15
N ARG A 143 -9.48 13.48 19.40
CA ARG A 143 -8.21 13.15 18.71
C ARG A 143 -8.42 12.90 17.22
N HIS A 144 -9.50 12.21 16.85
CA HIS A 144 -9.82 11.92 15.45
C HIS A 144 -10.26 13.21 14.73
N ALA A 145 -11.10 14.01 15.36
CA ALA A 145 -11.53 15.32 14.84
C ALA A 145 -10.34 16.24 14.53
N SER A 146 -9.44 16.41 15.48
CA SER A 146 -8.21 17.20 15.31
C SER A 146 -7.33 16.68 14.17
N ARG A 147 -7.16 15.37 14.06
CA ARG A 147 -6.36 14.75 12.99
C ARG A 147 -6.95 14.97 11.61
N LEU A 148 -8.27 14.85 11.45
CA LEU A 148 -8.95 15.05 10.18
C LEU A 148 -8.87 16.51 9.70
N VAL A 149 -9.07 17.47 10.61
CA VAL A 149 -8.95 18.88 10.29
C VAL A 149 -7.52 19.25 9.88
N LYS A 150 -6.51 18.81 10.62
CA LYS A 150 -5.10 19.04 10.26
C LYS A 150 -4.76 18.46 8.89
N LYS A 151 -5.19 17.24 8.61
CA LYS A 151 -4.97 16.58 7.31
C LYS A 151 -5.68 17.35 6.18
N GLY A 152 -6.90 17.78 6.40
CA GLY A 152 -7.69 18.55 5.42
C GLY A 152 -7.07 19.90 5.09
N ILE A 153 -6.50 20.60 6.07
CA ILE A 153 -5.79 21.86 5.87
C ILE A 153 -4.48 21.64 5.11
N SER A 154 -3.71 20.61 5.47
CA SER A 154 -2.43 20.29 4.83
C SER A 154 -2.58 19.87 3.36
N SER A 155 -3.70 19.29 2.96
CA SER A 155 -3.96 18.86 1.59
C SER A 155 -4.34 20.00 0.63
N ARG A 156 -4.56 21.22 1.14
CA ARG A 156 -4.92 22.40 0.33
C ARG A 156 -3.72 23.29 -0.04
N THR A 157 -2.57 22.97 0.45
CA THR A 157 -1.29 23.58 0.05
C THR A 157 -0.60 22.71 -0.97
#